data_5ab99463d21e9dedd400fa922bd1bbcc
#
_entry.id   5ab99463d21e9dedd400fa922bd1bbcc
#
_cell.length_a   1.000
_cell.length_b   1.000
_cell.length_c   1.000
_cell.angle_alpha   90.00
_cell.angle_beta   90.00
_cell.angle_gamma   90.00
#
_symmetry.space_group_name_H-M   'P 1'
#
loop_
_entity.id
_entity.type
_entity.pdbx_description
1 polymer ?
#
loop_
_entity_poly.entity_id
_entity_poly.type
_entity_poly.pdbx_seq_one_letter_code
_entity_poly.pdbx_strand_id
1 'polypeptide(L)'
;MKKLTALLLALVLALGLTACTRNDTKRLAGTWTYRADIMERINQRVKEALELEQVSPDAAVSVYLTFTVTPDGAYTLALDTASIEKDRAAYMEALRPVLAEALYVQAEDEGYTREQYDEALESLGMTAEDCADTIIAAFDLNTFLTLLRGSHDSDTISAGYCKAEEGRLYFSATADFSEADFAGYALSGDTMTWTDEDGAAAALLTEEERTLVQFPMEWTRSPAE
;
A
#
# COMPACT_ATOMS: atom_id res chain seq x y z
N MET A 1 16.29 -14.73 46.05
CA MET A 1 16.22 -14.10 44.74
C MET A 1 15.49 -14.97 43.70
N LYS A 2 15.81 -16.26 43.52
CA LYS A 2 15.14 -17.15 42.55
C LYS A 2 13.62 -17.30 42.72
N LYS A 3 13.09 -17.18 43.94
CA LYS A 3 11.63 -17.27 44.20
C LYS A 3 10.88 -16.00 43.83
N LEU A 4 11.52 -14.83 43.85
CA LEU A 4 10.92 -13.55 43.48
C LEU A 4 10.79 -13.42 41.99
N THR A 5 11.83 -13.90 41.24
CA THR A 5 11.80 -13.92 39.75
C THR A 5 10.76 -14.90 39.22
N ALA A 6 10.57 -16.06 39.86
CA ALA A 6 9.52 -17.00 39.48
C ALA A 6 8.10 -16.44 39.71
N LEU A 7 7.93 -15.69 40.81
CA LEU A 7 6.64 -15.04 41.12
C LEU A 7 6.32 -13.89 40.15
N LEU A 8 7.31 -13.10 39.77
CA LEU A 8 7.18 -12.04 38.77
C LEU A 8 6.86 -12.61 37.37
N LEU A 9 7.53 -13.71 37.02
CA LEU A 9 7.27 -14.38 35.73
C LEU A 9 5.86 -15.02 35.73
N ALA A 10 5.41 -15.61 36.81
CA ALA A 10 4.06 -16.14 36.95
C ALA A 10 3.00 -15.03 36.93
N LEU A 11 3.29 -13.86 37.50
CA LEU A 11 2.40 -12.69 37.46
C LEU A 11 2.29 -12.09 36.07
N VAL A 12 3.39 -12.01 35.33
CA VAL A 12 3.42 -11.56 33.91
C VAL A 12 2.66 -12.55 33.03
N LEU A 13 2.86 -13.85 33.22
CA LEU A 13 2.10 -14.90 32.55
C LEU A 13 0.61 -14.88 32.92
N ALA A 14 0.26 -14.65 34.17
CA ALA A 14 -1.14 -14.54 34.62
C ALA A 14 -1.83 -13.28 34.09
N LEU A 15 -1.11 -12.16 33.97
CA LEU A 15 -1.60 -10.93 33.34
C LEU A 15 -1.73 -11.07 31.81
N GLY A 16 -0.89 -11.91 31.19
CA GLY A 16 -1.01 -12.26 29.77
C GLY A 16 -2.16 -13.22 29.46
N LEU A 17 -2.57 -14.05 30.44
CA LEU A 17 -3.67 -15.02 30.30
C LEU A 17 -5.07 -14.44 30.61
N THR A 18 -5.17 -13.20 31.09
CA THR A 18 -6.45 -12.48 31.19
C THR A 18 -6.89 -11.81 29.90
N ALA A 19 -6.36 -12.23 28.75
CA ALA A 19 -6.97 -12.03 27.44
C ALA A 19 -8.24 -12.90 27.33
N CYS A 20 -9.07 -12.91 28.38
CA CYS A 20 -10.36 -13.59 28.41
C CYS A 20 -11.29 -12.93 27.40
N THR A 21 -11.71 -13.68 26.38
CA THR A 21 -12.97 -13.52 25.63
C THR A 21 -13.45 -12.07 25.44
N ARG A 22 -12.50 -11.15 25.19
CA ARG A 22 -12.83 -9.74 25.05
C ARG A 22 -13.25 -9.51 23.61
N ASN A 23 -14.53 -9.27 23.40
CA ASN A 23 -15.00 -8.77 22.13
C ASN A 23 -14.49 -7.32 21.96
N ASP A 24 -13.43 -7.16 21.18
CA ASP A 24 -12.78 -5.87 20.93
C ASP A 24 -13.37 -5.12 19.74
N THR A 25 -14.42 -5.64 19.09
CA THR A 25 -15.02 -5.05 17.87
C THR A 25 -15.35 -3.56 18.07
N LYS A 26 -15.93 -3.19 19.21
CA LYS A 26 -16.22 -1.78 19.53
C LYS A 26 -14.98 -0.90 19.67
N ARG A 27 -13.84 -1.50 20.06
CA ARG A 27 -12.57 -0.78 20.16
C ARG A 27 -11.94 -0.53 18.79
N LEU A 28 -12.32 -1.33 17.78
CA LEU A 28 -11.90 -1.15 16.42
C LEU A 28 -12.67 -0.05 15.70
N ALA A 29 -13.84 0.36 16.21
CA ALA A 29 -14.64 1.39 15.56
C ALA A 29 -13.84 2.67 15.29
N GLY A 30 -13.95 3.17 14.06
CA GLY A 30 -13.19 4.30 13.54
C GLY A 30 -12.47 3.93 12.24
N THR A 31 -11.62 4.84 11.77
CA THR A 31 -10.83 4.66 10.56
C THR A 31 -9.38 4.36 10.93
N TRP A 32 -8.82 3.38 10.26
CA TRP A 32 -7.43 2.95 10.37
C TRP A 32 -6.77 3.10 9.03
N THR A 33 -5.53 3.56 9.01
CA THR A 33 -4.73 3.69 7.80
C THR A 33 -3.51 2.77 7.86
N TYR A 34 -3.27 2.10 6.75
CA TYR A 34 -2.05 1.34 6.48
C TYR A 34 -1.28 2.02 5.36
N ARG A 35 0.03 2.00 5.47
CA ARG A 35 0.93 2.51 4.44
C ARG A 35 2.04 1.50 4.18
N ALA A 36 2.28 1.17 2.92
CA ALA A 36 3.44 0.39 2.50
C ALA A 36 4.20 1.10 1.39
N ASP A 37 5.53 1.10 1.49
CA ASP A 37 6.40 1.57 0.42
C ASP A 37 6.38 0.57 -0.74
N ILE A 38 6.09 1.07 -1.94
CA ILE A 38 6.05 0.28 -3.17
C ILE A 38 6.97 0.85 -4.26
N MET A 39 7.88 1.75 -3.89
CA MET A 39 8.76 2.47 -4.80
C MET A 39 9.52 1.54 -5.75
N GLU A 40 10.15 0.50 -5.22
CA GLU A 40 10.93 -0.45 -6.01
C GLU A 40 10.06 -1.13 -7.09
N ARG A 41 8.84 -1.50 -6.71
CA ARG A 41 7.88 -2.11 -7.64
C ARG A 41 7.45 -1.15 -8.75
N ILE A 42 7.14 0.11 -8.39
CA ILE A 42 6.76 1.13 -9.38
C ILE A 42 7.92 1.37 -10.34
N ASN A 43 9.14 1.54 -9.82
CA ASN A 43 10.34 1.69 -10.65
C ASN A 43 10.51 0.51 -11.60
N GLN A 44 10.33 -0.72 -11.13
CA GLN A 44 10.41 -1.92 -11.97
C GLN A 44 9.36 -1.92 -13.07
N ARG A 45 8.10 -1.56 -12.75
CA ARG A 45 7.01 -1.48 -13.74
C ARG A 45 7.24 -0.37 -14.77
N VAL A 46 7.70 0.80 -14.33
CA VAL A 46 8.03 1.91 -15.24
C VAL A 46 9.19 1.53 -16.17
N LYS A 47 10.23 0.90 -15.60
CA LYS A 47 11.37 0.38 -16.35
C LYS A 47 10.92 -0.62 -17.44
N GLU A 48 10.07 -1.59 -17.09
CA GLU A 48 9.53 -2.59 -18.02
C GLU A 48 8.65 -1.94 -19.11
N ALA A 49 7.78 -1.00 -18.71
CA ALA A 49 6.84 -0.35 -19.62
C ALA A 49 7.52 0.57 -20.64
N LEU A 50 8.66 1.18 -20.27
CA LEU A 50 9.41 2.11 -21.09
C LEU A 50 10.68 1.51 -21.70
N GLU A 51 10.94 0.22 -21.44
CA GLU A 51 12.14 -0.50 -21.88
C GLU A 51 13.46 0.21 -21.47
N LEU A 52 13.46 0.83 -20.29
CA LEU A 52 14.63 1.54 -19.76
C LEU A 52 15.52 0.61 -18.95
N GLU A 53 16.83 0.80 -18.98
CA GLU A 53 17.77 0.01 -18.18
C GLU A 53 17.68 0.36 -16.70
N GLN A 54 17.51 1.64 -16.38
CA GLN A 54 17.42 2.13 -15.00
C GLN A 54 16.32 3.18 -14.88
N VAL A 55 15.55 3.09 -13.79
CA VAL A 55 14.59 4.10 -13.35
C VAL A 55 14.74 4.25 -11.85
N SER A 56 15.16 5.41 -11.39
CA SER A 56 15.39 5.68 -9.97
C SER A 56 15.16 7.15 -9.63
N PRO A 57 13.90 7.64 -9.75
CA PRO A 57 13.57 9.00 -9.35
C PRO A 57 13.68 9.15 -7.82
N ASP A 58 14.05 10.33 -7.36
CA ASP A 58 14.13 10.66 -5.93
C ASP A 58 12.76 11.07 -5.39
N ALA A 59 11.87 10.09 -5.26
CA ALA A 59 10.52 10.29 -4.72
C ALA A 59 10.02 8.99 -4.08
N ALA A 60 9.30 9.10 -2.97
CA ALA A 60 8.66 7.96 -2.33
C ALA A 60 7.29 7.70 -2.94
N VAL A 61 6.96 6.43 -3.18
CA VAL A 61 5.62 6.01 -3.58
C VAL A 61 5.13 4.94 -2.61
N SER A 62 3.94 5.17 -2.07
CA SER A 62 3.33 4.23 -1.14
C SER A 62 1.92 3.85 -1.58
N VAL A 63 1.51 2.63 -1.24
CA VAL A 63 0.09 2.28 -1.22
C VAL A 63 -0.49 2.69 0.13
N TYR A 64 -1.68 3.25 0.09
CA TYR A 64 -2.44 3.64 1.27
C TYR A 64 -3.76 2.90 1.27
N LEU A 65 -4.02 2.18 2.36
CA LEU A 65 -5.29 1.51 2.61
C LEU A 65 -6.00 2.16 3.78
N THR A 66 -7.30 2.26 3.68
CA THR A 66 -8.19 2.65 4.79
C THR A 66 -9.06 1.47 5.19
N PHE A 67 -9.12 1.18 6.47
CA PHE A 67 -10.01 0.19 7.08
C PHE A 67 -10.93 0.92 8.05
N THR A 68 -12.18 1.09 7.66
CA THR A 68 -13.18 1.78 8.46
C THR A 68 -14.12 0.76 9.09
N VAL A 69 -14.32 0.84 10.40
CA VAL A 69 -15.18 -0.05 11.18
C VAL A 69 -16.22 0.78 11.92
N THR A 70 -17.47 0.40 11.79
CA THR A 70 -18.58 0.99 12.56
C THR A 70 -18.71 0.32 13.94
N PRO A 71 -19.39 0.95 14.93
CA PRO A 71 -19.58 0.36 16.26
C PRO A 71 -20.34 -0.97 16.27
N ASP A 72 -21.12 -1.27 15.25
CA ASP A 72 -21.87 -2.54 15.05
C ASP A 72 -21.08 -3.57 14.25
N GLY A 73 -19.83 -3.24 13.85
CA GLY A 73 -18.90 -4.15 13.22
C GLY A 73 -18.99 -4.18 11.69
N ALA A 74 -19.81 -3.35 11.04
CA ALA A 74 -19.70 -3.21 9.59
C ALA A 74 -18.34 -2.60 9.22
N TYR A 75 -17.70 -3.09 8.15
CA TYR A 75 -16.40 -2.59 7.73
C TYR A 75 -16.35 -2.29 6.24
N THR A 76 -15.41 -1.43 5.89
CA THR A 76 -14.95 -1.19 4.51
C THR A 76 -13.43 -1.14 4.50
N LEU A 77 -12.82 -1.88 3.60
CA LEU A 77 -11.41 -1.83 3.25
C LEU A 77 -11.29 -1.20 1.86
N ALA A 78 -10.55 -0.12 1.74
CA ALA A 78 -10.46 0.64 0.49
C ALA A 78 -9.05 1.21 0.27
N LEU A 79 -8.73 1.55 -0.99
CA LEU A 79 -7.58 2.37 -1.33
C LEU A 79 -7.86 3.84 -0.97
N ASP A 80 -6.87 4.52 -0.41
CA ASP A 80 -6.88 5.99 -0.30
C ASP A 80 -6.26 6.59 -1.57
N THR A 81 -7.10 6.75 -2.57
CA THR A 81 -6.69 7.26 -3.89
C THR A 81 -6.18 8.70 -3.84
N ALA A 82 -6.62 9.52 -2.88
CA ALA A 82 -6.14 10.89 -2.73
C ALA A 82 -4.67 10.95 -2.27
N SER A 83 -4.28 10.09 -1.32
CA SER A 83 -2.89 9.96 -0.88
C SER A 83 -2.01 9.35 -1.96
N ILE A 84 -2.53 8.34 -2.70
CA ILE A 84 -1.83 7.73 -3.83
C ILE A 84 -1.59 8.77 -4.94
N GLU A 85 -2.59 9.60 -5.27
CA GLU A 85 -2.44 10.65 -6.30
C GLU A 85 -1.38 11.67 -5.93
N LYS A 86 -1.29 12.03 -4.65
CA LYS A 86 -0.24 12.93 -4.16
C LYS A 86 1.15 12.34 -4.36
N ASP A 87 1.36 11.08 -4.00
CA ASP A 87 2.64 10.41 -4.19
C ASP A 87 2.94 10.23 -5.69
N ARG A 88 1.92 9.88 -6.51
CA ARG A 88 2.05 9.79 -7.96
C ARG A 88 2.53 11.12 -8.57
N ALA A 89 1.91 12.23 -8.20
CA ALA A 89 2.29 13.53 -8.74
C ALA A 89 3.75 13.88 -8.41
N ALA A 90 4.18 13.65 -7.16
CA ALA A 90 5.57 13.85 -6.76
C ALA A 90 6.55 12.91 -7.49
N TYR A 91 6.14 11.64 -7.70
CA TYR A 91 6.93 10.67 -8.44
C TYR A 91 7.09 11.08 -9.91
N MET A 92 6.02 11.52 -10.58
CA MET A 92 6.06 11.96 -11.97
C MET A 92 6.93 13.20 -12.18
N GLU A 93 6.90 14.13 -11.21
CA GLU A 93 7.80 15.30 -11.22
C GLU A 93 9.27 14.89 -11.11
N ALA A 94 9.59 13.95 -10.19
CA ALA A 94 10.94 13.42 -10.02
C ALA A 94 11.37 12.51 -11.18
N LEU A 95 10.44 11.87 -11.88
CA LEU A 95 10.71 11.00 -13.02
C LEU A 95 11.10 11.79 -14.28
N ARG A 96 10.59 13.02 -14.46
CA ARG A 96 10.82 13.87 -15.65
C ARG A 96 12.30 13.98 -16.05
N PRO A 97 13.22 14.43 -15.16
CA PRO A 97 14.64 14.53 -15.52
C PRO A 97 15.28 13.16 -15.79
N VAL A 98 14.82 12.10 -15.13
CA VAL A 98 15.31 10.73 -15.35
C VAL A 98 14.94 10.25 -16.76
N LEU A 99 13.72 10.54 -17.21
CA LEU A 99 13.29 10.22 -18.59
C LEU A 99 14.02 11.04 -19.64
N ALA A 100 14.17 12.34 -19.41
CA ALA A 100 14.93 13.20 -20.34
C ALA A 100 16.37 12.70 -20.51
N GLU A 101 17.04 12.30 -19.42
CA GLU A 101 18.37 11.71 -19.49
C GLU A 101 18.37 10.35 -20.20
N ALA A 102 17.37 9.51 -19.95
CA ALA A 102 17.23 8.21 -20.61
C ALA A 102 17.07 8.35 -22.15
N LEU A 103 16.36 9.37 -22.62
CA LEU A 103 16.23 9.68 -24.05
C LEU A 103 17.58 10.07 -24.67
N TYR A 104 18.41 10.82 -23.95
CA TYR A 104 19.77 11.11 -24.42
C TYR A 104 20.65 9.87 -24.51
N VAL A 105 20.60 9.00 -23.48
CA VAL A 105 21.35 7.73 -23.48
C VAL A 105 20.91 6.87 -24.66
N GLN A 106 19.62 6.76 -24.91
CA GLN A 106 19.11 6.00 -26.05
C GLN A 106 19.59 6.59 -27.39
N ALA A 107 19.57 7.91 -27.54
CA ALA A 107 20.08 8.57 -28.74
C ALA A 107 21.60 8.33 -28.95
N GLU A 108 22.39 8.34 -27.86
CA GLU A 108 23.82 8.03 -27.87
C GLU A 108 24.07 6.57 -28.30
N ASP A 109 23.27 5.62 -27.85
CA ASP A 109 23.35 4.21 -28.23
C ASP A 109 23.00 4.00 -29.74
N GLU A 110 22.15 4.86 -30.28
CA GLU A 110 21.81 4.91 -31.73
C GLU A 110 22.87 5.66 -32.56
N GLY A 111 23.89 6.24 -31.93
CA GLY A 111 25.02 6.89 -32.57
C GLY A 111 24.86 8.42 -32.78
N TYR A 112 23.88 9.03 -32.14
CA TYR A 112 23.73 10.49 -32.14
C TYR A 112 24.51 11.08 -30.95
N THR A 113 25.04 12.30 -31.14
CA THR A 113 25.47 13.11 -30.01
C THR A 113 24.27 13.83 -29.37
N ARG A 114 24.38 14.30 -28.12
CA ARG A 114 23.36 15.11 -27.46
C ARG A 114 23.00 16.35 -28.31
N GLU A 115 23.98 17.04 -28.82
CA GLU A 115 23.78 18.22 -29.70
C GLU A 115 22.96 17.87 -30.95
N GLN A 116 23.27 16.76 -31.61
CA GLN A 116 22.51 16.30 -32.78
C GLN A 116 21.06 15.91 -32.41
N TYR A 117 20.87 15.33 -31.24
CA TYR A 117 19.55 14.99 -30.73
C TYR A 117 18.74 16.25 -30.41
N ASP A 118 19.36 17.25 -29.75
CA ASP A 118 18.73 18.53 -29.46
C ASP A 118 18.36 19.28 -30.74
N GLU A 119 19.24 19.35 -31.73
CA GLU A 119 18.95 19.96 -33.05
C GLU A 119 17.76 19.27 -33.74
N ALA A 120 17.67 17.94 -33.65
CA ALA A 120 16.56 17.18 -34.18
C ALA A 120 15.24 17.52 -33.47
N LEU A 121 15.25 17.60 -32.17
CA LEU A 121 14.08 17.96 -31.35
C LEU A 121 13.65 19.42 -31.61
N GLU A 122 14.59 20.37 -31.67
CA GLU A 122 14.32 21.77 -31.98
C GLU A 122 13.64 21.91 -33.36
N SER A 123 14.03 21.10 -34.34
CA SER A 123 13.38 21.08 -35.65
C SER A 123 11.90 20.71 -35.61
N LEU A 124 11.49 19.98 -34.53
CA LEU A 124 10.10 19.60 -34.24
C LEU A 124 9.42 20.57 -33.26
N GLY A 125 10.15 21.58 -32.75
CA GLY A 125 9.68 22.54 -31.76
C GLY A 125 9.56 21.92 -30.36
N MET A 126 10.37 20.92 -30.04
CA MET A 126 10.36 20.18 -28.80
C MET A 126 11.73 20.17 -28.11
N THR A 127 11.76 19.86 -26.83
CA THR A 127 12.94 19.55 -26.06
C THR A 127 12.86 18.09 -25.54
N ALA A 128 13.96 17.55 -25.01
CA ALA A 128 13.94 16.24 -24.36
C ALA A 128 12.98 16.23 -23.14
N GLU A 129 12.82 17.36 -22.46
CA GLU A 129 11.86 17.53 -21.36
C GLU A 129 10.41 17.50 -21.86
N ASP A 130 10.10 18.11 -23.01
CA ASP A 130 8.77 18.03 -23.64
C ASP A 130 8.43 16.60 -24.05
N CYS A 131 9.41 15.83 -24.51
CA CYS A 131 9.25 14.41 -24.79
C CYS A 131 8.97 13.63 -23.50
N ALA A 132 9.72 13.88 -22.43
CA ALA A 132 9.49 13.28 -21.12
C ALA A 132 8.09 13.62 -20.59
N ASP A 133 7.63 14.87 -20.72
CA ASP A 133 6.28 15.29 -20.33
C ASP A 133 5.19 14.57 -21.13
N THR A 134 5.41 14.31 -22.41
CA THR A 134 4.49 13.53 -23.24
C THR A 134 4.37 12.08 -22.73
N ILE A 135 5.49 11.47 -22.35
CA ILE A 135 5.51 10.12 -21.75
C ILE A 135 4.79 10.13 -20.41
N ILE A 136 5.10 11.10 -19.53
CA ILE A 136 4.48 11.25 -18.21
C ILE A 136 2.96 11.44 -18.32
N ALA A 137 2.49 12.19 -19.30
CA ALA A 137 1.05 12.42 -19.52
C ALA A 137 0.27 11.13 -19.81
N ALA A 138 0.93 10.08 -20.32
CA ALA A 138 0.33 8.76 -20.50
C ALA A 138 0.14 7.98 -19.18
N PHE A 139 0.82 8.38 -18.11
CA PHE A 139 0.71 7.78 -16.78
C PHE A 139 -0.26 8.58 -15.89
N ASP A 140 -1.51 8.70 -16.34
CA ASP A 140 -2.58 9.31 -15.51
C ASP A 140 -2.89 8.47 -14.25
N LEU A 141 -3.73 8.99 -13.36
CA LEU A 141 -4.07 8.30 -12.12
C LEU A 141 -4.67 6.92 -12.38
N ASN A 142 -5.54 6.77 -13.39
CA ASN A 142 -6.17 5.48 -13.68
C ASN A 142 -5.15 4.45 -14.16
N THR A 143 -4.22 4.85 -15.04
CA THR A 143 -3.10 4.02 -15.48
C THR A 143 -2.25 3.60 -14.28
N PHE A 144 -1.90 4.54 -13.41
CA PHE A 144 -1.12 4.27 -12.22
C PHE A 144 -1.86 3.33 -11.24
N LEU A 145 -3.14 3.57 -10.98
CA LEU A 145 -3.96 2.67 -10.16
C LEU A 145 -4.11 1.28 -10.79
N THR A 146 -4.16 1.19 -12.11
CA THR A 146 -4.18 -0.11 -12.81
C THR A 146 -2.87 -0.88 -12.60
N LEU A 147 -1.72 -0.20 -12.54
CA LEU A 147 -0.44 -0.83 -12.16
C LEU A 147 -0.44 -1.36 -10.73
N LEU A 148 -1.23 -0.75 -9.83
CA LEU A 148 -1.33 -1.14 -8.43
C LEU A 148 -2.35 -2.26 -8.20
N ARG A 149 -3.54 -2.17 -8.76
CA ARG A 149 -4.70 -3.02 -8.43
C ARG A 149 -5.22 -3.88 -9.58
N GLY A 150 -4.52 -3.90 -10.71
CA GLY A 150 -5.08 -4.52 -11.91
C GLY A 150 -6.31 -3.76 -12.46
N SER A 151 -7.24 -4.46 -13.09
CA SER A 151 -8.41 -3.87 -13.77
C SER A 151 -9.64 -3.61 -12.87
N HIS A 152 -9.46 -3.50 -11.55
CA HIS A 152 -10.57 -3.19 -10.65
C HIS A 152 -10.98 -1.72 -10.72
N ASP A 153 -12.26 -1.46 -11.03
CA ASP A 153 -12.80 -0.10 -11.18
C ASP A 153 -13.19 0.57 -9.85
N SER A 154 -13.16 -0.17 -8.72
CA SER A 154 -13.59 0.31 -7.41
C SER A 154 -12.42 0.54 -6.48
N ASP A 155 -12.45 1.66 -5.73
CA ASP A 155 -11.51 1.89 -4.62
C ASP A 155 -11.78 0.97 -3.43
N THR A 156 -13.00 0.44 -3.32
CA THR A 156 -13.36 -0.54 -2.28
C THR A 156 -12.81 -1.92 -2.67
N ILE A 157 -11.91 -2.42 -1.84
CA ILE A 157 -11.31 -3.75 -1.93
C ILE A 157 -12.27 -4.79 -1.35
N SER A 158 -12.77 -4.52 -0.15
CA SER A 158 -13.65 -5.45 0.56
C SER A 158 -14.59 -4.67 1.48
N ALA A 159 -15.80 -5.19 1.67
CA ALA A 159 -16.78 -4.67 2.61
C ALA A 159 -17.63 -5.78 3.18
N GLY A 160 -18.09 -5.62 4.42
CA GLY A 160 -18.90 -6.62 5.12
C GLY A 160 -18.99 -6.34 6.62
N TYR A 161 -18.87 -7.39 7.40
CA TYR A 161 -18.87 -7.34 8.86
C TYR A 161 -17.57 -7.92 9.41
N CYS A 162 -17.04 -7.33 10.47
CA CYS A 162 -15.90 -7.86 11.20
C CYS A 162 -16.24 -8.06 12.68
N LYS A 163 -15.57 -9.05 13.29
CA LYS A 163 -15.64 -9.36 14.71
C LYS A 163 -14.24 -9.60 15.23
N ALA A 164 -13.87 -8.87 16.28
CA ALA A 164 -12.58 -9.02 16.93
C ALA A 164 -12.73 -9.78 18.25
N GLU A 165 -12.12 -10.95 18.35
CA GLU A 165 -12.22 -11.84 19.51
C GLU A 165 -10.96 -12.71 19.63
N GLU A 166 -10.40 -12.82 20.82
CA GLU A 166 -9.28 -13.73 21.14
C GLU A 166 -8.04 -13.57 20.23
N GLY A 167 -7.70 -12.35 19.85
CA GLY A 167 -6.55 -12.08 18.96
C GLY A 167 -6.81 -12.40 17.49
N ARG A 168 -8.07 -12.68 17.13
CA ARG A 168 -8.50 -12.91 15.77
C ARG A 168 -9.50 -11.85 15.33
N LEU A 169 -9.31 -11.34 14.14
CA LEU A 169 -10.20 -10.43 13.45
C LEU A 169 -10.88 -11.21 12.34
N TYR A 170 -12.13 -11.58 12.57
CA TYR A 170 -12.96 -12.34 11.63
C TYR A 170 -13.61 -11.39 10.61
N PHE A 171 -13.74 -11.85 9.38
CA PHE A 171 -14.36 -11.11 8.28
C PHE A 171 -15.44 -11.97 7.63
N SER A 172 -16.61 -11.38 7.38
CA SER A 172 -17.73 -12.06 6.75
C SER A 172 -18.53 -11.08 5.90
N ALA A 173 -19.11 -11.56 4.81
CA ALA A 173 -20.04 -10.77 3.99
C ALA A 173 -21.35 -10.43 4.74
N THR A 174 -21.68 -11.18 5.79
CA THR A 174 -22.89 -11.02 6.62
C THR A 174 -22.51 -10.95 8.10
N ALA A 175 -23.47 -10.67 8.98
CA ALA A 175 -23.24 -10.71 10.42
C ALA A 175 -23.12 -12.13 11.01
N ASP A 176 -23.10 -13.17 10.18
CA ASP A 176 -22.80 -14.56 10.55
C ASP A 176 -21.31 -14.84 10.31
N PHE A 177 -20.64 -15.32 11.35
CA PHE A 177 -19.20 -15.60 11.34
C PHE A 177 -18.88 -17.10 11.45
N SER A 178 -19.85 -17.98 11.15
CA SER A 178 -19.67 -19.44 11.28
C SER A 178 -18.63 -20.01 10.30
N GLU A 179 -18.45 -19.37 9.14
CA GLU A 179 -17.48 -19.72 8.09
C GLU A 179 -16.59 -18.52 7.72
N ALA A 180 -16.29 -17.65 8.70
CA ALA A 180 -15.54 -16.43 8.45
C ALA A 180 -14.04 -16.68 8.34
N ASP A 181 -13.41 -16.03 7.38
CA ASP A 181 -11.96 -15.89 7.35
C ASP A 181 -11.48 -14.98 8.49
N PHE A 182 -10.22 -15.11 8.89
CA PHE A 182 -9.69 -14.27 9.95
C PHE A 182 -8.23 -13.86 9.69
N ALA A 183 -7.86 -12.70 10.24
CA ALA A 183 -6.48 -12.30 10.45
C ALA A 183 -6.14 -12.43 11.94
N GLY A 184 -4.91 -12.80 12.25
CA GLY A 184 -4.40 -12.55 13.59
C GLY A 184 -4.32 -11.04 13.82
N TYR A 185 -4.67 -10.53 15.00
CA TYR A 185 -4.55 -9.11 15.29
C TYR A 185 -4.07 -8.83 16.70
N ALA A 186 -3.38 -7.70 16.86
CA ALA A 186 -3.06 -7.12 18.15
C ALA A 186 -3.43 -5.63 18.12
N LEU A 187 -4.00 -5.13 19.23
CA LEU A 187 -4.42 -3.74 19.39
C LEU A 187 -3.71 -3.10 20.56
N SER A 188 -2.94 -2.04 20.31
CA SER A 188 -2.19 -1.29 21.31
C SER A 188 -2.39 0.23 21.11
N GLY A 189 -3.28 0.84 21.90
CA GLY A 189 -3.63 2.26 21.73
C GLY A 189 -4.22 2.53 20.35
N ASP A 190 -3.56 3.41 19.60
CA ASP A 190 -3.95 3.80 18.24
C ASP A 190 -3.20 3.00 17.15
N THR A 191 -2.58 1.89 17.52
CA THR A 191 -1.92 0.98 16.57
C THR A 191 -2.61 -0.36 16.59
N MET A 192 -2.88 -0.91 15.41
CA MET A 192 -3.38 -2.26 15.20
C MET A 192 -2.42 -2.99 14.26
N THR A 193 -2.08 -4.22 14.59
CA THR A 193 -1.24 -5.07 13.75
C THR A 193 -2.06 -6.25 13.26
N TRP A 194 -2.04 -6.51 11.96
CA TRP A 194 -2.59 -7.75 11.39
C TRP A 194 -1.46 -8.71 11.05
N THR A 195 -1.66 -9.98 11.38
CA THR A 195 -0.77 -11.08 10.99
C THR A 195 -1.50 -12.07 10.09
N ASP A 196 -0.75 -12.74 9.25
CA ASP A 196 -1.28 -13.73 8.30
C ASP A 196 -0.66 -15.12 8.56
N GLU A 197 -0.79 -15.61 9.78
CA GLU A 197 -0.16 -16.86 10.21
C GLU A 197 -0.66 -18.08 9.42
N ASP A 198 -1.93 -18.07 9.00
CA ASP A 198 -2.59 -19.17 8.29
C ASP A 198 -2.90 -18.83 6.81
N GLY A 199 -2.44 -17.70 6.29
CA GLY A 199 -2.75 -17.23 4.93
C GLY A 199 -4.18 -16.72 4.76
N ALA A 200 -4.98 -16.70 5.82
CA ALA A 200 -6.39 -16.33 5.76
C ALA A 200 -6.62 -14.82 5.61
N ALA A 201 -5.75 -13.98 6.19
CA ALA A 201 -5.82 -12.53 6.00
C ALA A 201 -5.59 -12.14 4.54
N ALA A 202 -4.76 -12.89 3.83
CA ALA A 202 -4.55 -12.71 2.41
C ALA A 202 -5.80 -13.05 1.57
N ALA A 203 -6.74 -13.86 2.07
CA ALA A 203 -7.98 -14.18 1.35
C ALA A 203 -8.90 -12.96 1.17
N LEU A 204 -8.72 -11.89 1.96
CA LEU A 204 -9.43 -10.62 1.79
C LEU A 204 -8.94 -9.80 0.59
N LEU A 205 -7.79 -10.15 0.04
CA LEU A 205 -7.11 -9.41 -1.01
C LEU A 205 -7.01 -10.28 -2.27
N THR A 206 -7.16 -9.69 -3.44
CA THR A 206 -6.84 -10.36 -4.70
C THR A 206 -5.35 -10.70 -4.77
N GLU A 207 -4.94 -11.52 -5.74
CA GLU A 207 -3.53 -11.88 -5.91
C GLU A 207 -2.67 -10.63 -6.18
N GLU A 208 -3.17 -9.71 -6.98
CA GLU A 208 -2.51 -8.42 -7.26
C GLU A 208 -2.39 -7.56 -5.99
N GLU A 209 -3.45 -7.43 -5.21
CA GLU A 209 -3.47 -6.61 -3.99
C GLU A 209 -2.58 -7.19 -2.88
N ARG A 210 -2.46 -8.53 -2.79
CA ARG A 210 -1.50 -9.19 -1.87
C ARG A 210 -0.07 -8.75 -2.12
N THR A 211 0.25 -8.46 -3.36
CA THR A 211 1.59 -8.01 -3.73
C THR A 211 1.89 -6.58 -3.25
N LEU A 212 0.87 -5.80 -2.89
CA LEU A 212 0.99 -4.41 -2.42
C LEU A 212 1.18 -4.29 -0.92
N VAL A 213 0.94 -5.36 -0.17
CA VAL A 213 1.00 -5.35 1.28
C VAL A 213 2.09 -6.29 1.79
N GLN A 214 2.59 -6.00 2.98
CA GLN A 214 3.55 -6.84 3.70
C GLN A 214 2.99 -7.17 5.08
N PHE A 215 2.95 -8.45 5.42
CA PHE A 215 2.62 -8.88 6.77
C PHE A 215 3.89 -8.94 7.64
N PRO A 216 3.80 -8.52 8.93
CA PRO A 216 2.61 -7.99 9.57
C PRO A 216 2.25 -6.59 9.05
N MET A 217 0.93 -6.31 8.87
CA MET A 217 0.43 -5.00 8.49
C MET A 217 0.24 -4.14 9.73
N GLU A 218 0.90 -3.00 9.79
CA GLU A 218 0.74 -2.04 10.89
C GLU A 218 -0.23 -0.93 10.48
N TRP A 219 -1.33 -0.84 11.21
CA TRP A 219 -2.39 0.14 11.00
C TRP A 219 -2.34 1.21 12.09
N THR A 220 -2.50 2.44 11.72
CA THR A 220 -2.60 3.56 12.65
C THR A 220 -4.01 4.13 12.61
N ARG A 221 -4.58 4.41 13.78
CA ARG A 221 -5.91 5.04 13.88
C ARG A 221 -5.83 6.46 13.35
N SER A 222 -6.73 6.80 12.42
CA SER A 222 -6.90 8.19 11.98
C SER A 222 -7.53 9.02 13.08
N PRO A 223 -7.12 10.29 13.26
CA PRO A 223 -7.82 11.21 14.16
C PRO A 223 -9.31 11.28 13.81
N ALA A 224 -10.17 11.35 14.82
CA ALA A 224 -11.58 11.63 14.60
C ALA A 224 -11.72 13.04 14.03
N GLU A 225 -12.41 13.19 12.91
CA GLU A 225 -12.77 14.50 12.35
C GLU A 225 -13.81 15.23 13.23
#